data_24dbe419f6759064ccf07c5dfa3d02cb
#
_entry.id   24dbe419f6759064ccf07c5dfa3d02cb
#
_cell.length_a   1.000
_cell.length_b   1.000
_cell.length_c   1.000
_cell.angle_alpha   90.00
_cell.angle_beta   90.00
_cell.angle_gamma   90.00
#
_symmetry.space_group_name_H-M   'P 1'
#
loop_
_entity.id
_entity.type
_entity.pdbx_description
1 polymer ?
#
loop_
_entity_poly.entity_id
_entity_poly.type
_entity_poly.pdbx_seq_one_letter_code
_entity_poly.pdbx_strand_id
1 'polypeptide(L)'
;MLNSRLQELEEQGMPIRVGIVGAGRMGTGVACQISRMKGMRAVILADIQLENATAAFRFNGLKAKDIVTTDDLGRARLAILEGKVVATREKRLVPKVPIDAIVEATGVPEVGAMVALEGIQNRKHMVMLNVETDVV
;
A
#
# COMPACT_ATOMS: atom_id res chain seq x y z
N MET A 1 -7.76 5.36 -22.31
CA MET A 1 -8.35 4.13 -21.78
C MET A 1 -8.10 3.99 -20.30
N LEU A 2 -7.01 3.36 -19.85
CA LEU A 2 -6.74 3.25 -18.41
C LEU A 2 -6.59 4.63 -17.77
N ASN A 3 -5.85 5.53 -18.41
CA ASN A 3 -5.65 6.88 -17.87
C ASN A 3 -6.96 7.65 -17.76
N SER A 4 -7.89 7.47 -18.71
CA SER A 4 -9.20 8.11 -18.65
C SER A 4 -10.03 7.61 -17.49
N ARG A 5 -9.99 6.29 -17.23
CA ARG A 5 -10.71 5.69 -16.10
C ARG A 5 -10.14 6.16 -14.77
N LEU A 6 -8.82 6.23 -14.65
CA LEU A 6 -8.18 6.72 -13.45
C LEU A 6 -8.50 8.19 -13.20
N GLN A 7 -8.53 8.99 -14.26
CA GLN A 7 -8.90 10.40 -14.15
C GLN A 7 -10.34 10.57 -13.68
N GLU A 8 -11.26 9.75 -14.21
CA GLU A 8 -12.65 9.76 -13.77
C GLU A 8 -12.79 9.44 -12.29
N LEU A 9 -12.07 8.42 -11.83
CA LEU A 9 -12.09 8.03 -10.42
C LEU A 9 -11.56 9.17 -9.52
N GLU A 10 -10.51 9.85 -9.96
CA GLU A 10 -9.96 11.00 -9.23
C GLU A 10 -10.99 12.12 -9.13
N GLU A 11 -11.65 12.44 -10.23
CA GLU A 11 -12.67 13.49 -10.27
C GLU A 11 -13.90 13.15 -9.40
N GLN A 12 -14.22 11.87 -9.28
CA GLN A 12 -15.33 11.42 -8.45
C GLN A 12 -14.96 11.27 -6.97
N GLY A 13 -13.69 11.54 -6.62
CA GLY A 13 -13.22 11.36 -5.25
C GLY A 13 -13.13 9.89 -4.83
N MET A 14 -13.02 8.97 -5.80
CA MET A 14 -12.94 7.53 -5.56
C MET A 14 -11.70 6.91 -6.20
N PRO A 15 -10.49 7.36 -5.81
CA PRO A 15 -9.28 6.76 -6.36
C PRO A 15 -9.14 5.30 -5.92
N ILE A 16 -8.42 4.52 -6.73
CA ILE A 16 -8.04 3.17 -6.34
C ILE A 16 -7.08 3.26 -5.17
N ARG A 17 -7.40 2.61 -4.07
CA ARG A 17 -6.57 2.60 -2.87
C ARG A 17 -5.66 1.40 -2.89
N VAL A 18 -4.37 1.63 -2.68
CA VAL A 18 -3.35 0.60 -2.76
C VAL A 18 -2.63 0.47 -1.43
N GLY A 19 -2.44 -0.77 -0.99
CA GLY A 19 -1.56 -1.08 0.13
C GLY A 19 -0.27 -1.69 -0.39
N ILE A 20 0.85 -1.38 0.24
CA ILE A 20 2.15 -1.88 -0.18
C ILE A 20 2.79 -2.59 1.02
N VAL A 21 3.20 -3.84 0.81
CA VAL A 21 3.93 -4.62 1.79
C VAL A 21 5.41 -4.64 1.38
N GLY A 22 6.24 -4.03 2.19
CA GLY A 22 7.65 -3.84 1.92
C GLY A 22 7.95 -2.43 1.43
N ALA A 23 8.68 -1.65 2.22
CA ALA A 23 9.06 -0.27 1.90
C ALA A 23 10.56 -0.15 1.65
N GLY A 24 11.16 -1.17 1.06
CA GLY A 24 12.52 -1.13 0.54
C GLY A 24 12.57 -0.37 -0.78
N ARG A 25 13.62 -0.65 -1.57
CA ARG A 25 13.82 0.06 -2.83
C ARG A 25 12.62 -0.08 -3.77
N MET A 26 12.12 -1.31 -3.94
CA MET A 26 11.05 -1.58 -4.88
C MET A 26 9.71 -1.02 -4.40
N GLY A 27 9.34 -1.26 -3.15
CA GLY A 27 8.10 -0.75 -2.58
C GLY A 27 8.05 0.77 -2.51
N THR A 28 9.17 1.41 -2.16
CA THR A 28 9.28 2.87 -2.16
C THR A 28 9.14 3.42 -3.57
N GLY A 29 9.75 2.75 -4.56
CA GLY A 29 9.62 3.15 -5.96
C GLY A 29 8.18 3.09 -6.45
N VAL A 30 7.46 2.03 -6.11
CA VAL A 30 6.05 1.90 -6.46
C VAL A 30 5.22 2.99 -5.79
N ALA A 31 5.45 3.24 -4.49
CA ALA A 31 4.75 4.29 -3.78
C ALA A 31 4.98 5.67 -4.43
N CYS A 32 6.21 5.94 -4.83
CA CYS A 32 6.56 7.18 -5.51
C CYS A 32 5.82 7.30 -6.85
N GLN A 33 5.80 6.23 -7.63
CA GLN A 33 5.12 6.23 -8.92
C GLN A 33 3.62 6.46 -8.75
N ILE A 34 3.00 5.77 -7.79
CA ILE A 34 1.57 5.92 -7.51
C ILE A 34 1.25 7.36 -7.08
N SER A 35 2.13 8.00 -6.31
CA SER A 35 1.89 9.37 -5.85
C SER A 35 1.80 10.37 -6.99
N ARG A 36 2.34 10.03 -8.15
CA ARG A 36 2.32 10.87 -9.34
C ARG A 36 1.18 10.55 -10.29
N MET A 37 0.42 9.50 -10.01
CA MET A 37 -0.68 9.06 -10.86
C MET A 37 -2.00 9.62 -10.33
N LYS A 38 -2.86 10.04 -11.25
CA LYS A 38 -4.24 10.38 -10.89
C LYS A 38 -5.06 9.10 -10.76
N GLY A 39 -5.97 9.09 -9.80
CA GLY A 39 -6.89 7.97 -9.63
C GLY A 39 -6.33 6.80 -8.84
N MET A 40 -5.13 6.91 -8.31
CA MET A 40 -4.53 5.90 -7.43
C MET A 40 -3.88 6.57 -6.24
N ARG A 41 -3.95 5.92 -5.09
CA ARG A 41 -3.32 6.40 -3.86
C ARG A 41 -2.75 5.25 -3.06
N ALA A 42 -1.50 5.37 -2.63
CA ALA A 42 -0.92 4.46 -1.65
C ALA A 42 -1.37 4.94 -0.27
N VAL A 43 -2.18 4.13 0.41
CA VAL A 43 -2.79 4.53 1.68
C VAL A 43 -2.24 3.77 2.89
N ILE A 44 -1.55 2.66 2.67
CA ILE A 44 -0.90 1.92 3.75
C ILE A 44 0.40 1.30 3.23
N LEU A 45 1.47 1.52 3.99
CA LEU A 45 2.75 0.86 3.76
C LEU A 45 3.13 0.07 5.01
N ALA A 46 3.48 -1.19 4.83
CA ALA A 46 3.93 -2.06 5.91
C ALA A 46 5.40 -2.43 5.71
N ASP A 47 6.20 -2.25 6.74
CA ASP A 47 7.61 -2.67 6.76
C ASP A 47 8.00 -2.97 8.19
N ILE A 48 8.78 -4.04 8.40
CA ILE A 48 9.27 -4.37 9.75
C ILE A 48 10.13 -3.25 10.32
N GLN A 49 10.78 -2.48 9.46
CA GLN A 49 11.44 -1.24 9.84
C GLN A 49 10.48 -0.08 9.56
N LEU A 50 9.76 0.33 10.57
CA LEU A 50 8.70 1.33 10.44
C LEU A 50 9.20 2.63 9.80
N GLU A 51 10.44 3.01 10.05
CA GLU A 51 11.03 4.22 9.50
C GLU A 51 11.03 4.22 7.98
N ASN A 52 11.15 3.05 7.37
CA ASN A 52 11.12 2.95 5.90
C ASN A 52 9.75 3.34 5.35
N ALA A 53 8.68 2.91 6.02
CA ALA A 53 7.33 3.25 5.59
C ALA A 53 7.04 4.74 5.76
N THR A 54 7.38 5.31 6.92
CA THR A 54 7.16 6.74 7.15
C THR A 54 8.01 7.60 6.22
N ALA A 55 9.27 7.19 5.99
CA ALA A 55 10.16 7.92 5.09
C ALA A 55 9.63 7.94 3.66
N ALA A 56 9.08 6.83 3.18
CA ALA A 56 8.51 6.75 1.84
C ALA A 56 7.34 7.73 1.67
N PHE A 57 6.44 7.79 2.65
CA PHE A 57 5.34 8.75 2.62
C PHE A 57 5.84 10.19 2.67
N ARG A 58 6.81 10.48 3.53
CA ARG A 58 7.37 11.82 3.65
C ARG A 58 8.07 12.25 2.37
N PHE A 59 8.79 11.35 1.75
CA PHE A 59 9.46 11.60 0.47
C PHE A 59 8.45 11.98 -0.62
N ASN A 60 7.26 11.40 -0.57
CA ASN A 60 6.19 11.69 -1.54
C ASN A 60 5.39 12.95 -1.19
N GLY A 61 5.82 13.71 -0.20
CA GLY A 61 5.22 15.01 0.12
C GLY A 61 4.14 14.99 1.19
N LEU A 62 3.88 13.83 1.79
CA LEU A 62 2.89 13.78 2.86
C LEU A 62 3.44 14.38 4.15
N LYS A 63 2.61 15.13 4.83
CA LYS A 63 2.98 15.77 6.09
C LYS A 63 2.82 14.80 7.25
N ALA A 64 3.57 15.02 8.31
CA ALA A 64 3.51 14.15 9.50
C ALA A 64 2.09 14.02 10.05
N LYS A 65 1.29 15.08 10.00
CA LYS A 65 -0.08 15.08 10.50
C LYS A 65 -1.01 14.14 9.71
N ASP A 66 -0.65 13.82 8.46
CA ASP A 66 -1.45 12.97 7.59
C ASP A 66 -1.00 11.51 7.60
N ILE A 67 0.05 11.20 8.35
CA ILE A 67 0.59 9.84 8.46
C ILE A 67 0.28 9.31 9.86
N VAL A 68 -0.53 8.26 9.91
CA VAL A 68 -0.84 7.58 11.18
C VAL A 68 0.04 6.35 11.29
N THR A 69 0.81 6.29 12.35
CA THR A 69 1.67 5.15 12.65
C THR A 69 0.94 4.26 13.65
N THR A 70 0.56 3.06 13.24
CA THR A 70 -0.17 2.14 14.11
C THR A 70 -0.03 0.70 13.63
N ASP A 71 -0.10 -0.23 14.58
CA ASP A 71 -0.21 -1.66 14.29
C ASP A 71 -1.61 -2.18 14.65
N ASP A 72 -2.53 -1.28 15.00
CA ASP A 72 -3.89 -1.63 15.35
C ASP A 72 -4.83 -1.52 14.15
N LEU A 73 -5.59 -2.58 13.88
CA LEU A 73 -6.47 -2.64 12.72
C LEU A 73 -7.57 -1.57 12.75
N GLY A 74 -8.18 -1.36 13.91
CA GLY A 74 -9.24 -0.35 14.04
C GLY A 74 -8.76 1.05 13.74
N ARG A 75 -7.59 1.42 14.27
CA ARG A 75 -7.00 2.73 14.01
C ARG A 75 -6.59 2.88 12.55
N ALA A 76 -6.03 1.82 11.96
CA ALA A 76 -5.65 1.84 10.57
C ALA A 76 -6.86 2.05 9.66
N ARG A 77 -7.94 1.33 9.90
CA ARG A 77 -9.19 1.49 9.14
C ARG A 77 -9.72 2.92 9.23
N LEU A 78 -9.79 3.44 10.46
CA LEU A 78 -10.32 4.78 10.69
C LEU A 78 -9.46 5.83 9.99
N ALA A 79 -8.14 5.72 10.08
CA ALA A 79 -7.23 6.66 9.44
C ALA A 79 -7.45 6.72 7.93
N ILE A 80 -7.56 5.55 7.29
CA ILE A 80 -7.77 5.48 5.84
C ILE A 80 -9.12 6.09 5.45
N LEU A 81 -10.17 5.81 6.23
CA LEU A 81 -11.50 6.37 5.97
C LEU A 81 -11.52 7.90 6.17
N GLU A 82 -10.66 8.43 7.01
CA GLU A 82 -10.53 9.87 7.22
C GLU A 82 -9.62 10.56 6.20
N GLY A 83 -9.12 9.81 5.23
CA GLY A 83 -8.26 10.37 4.19
C GLY A 83 -6.79 10.46 4.55
N LYS A 84 -6.39 9.84 5.65
CA LYS A 84 -4.98 9.78 6.07
C LYS A 84 -4.34 8.49 5.55
N VAL A 85 -3.02 8.40 5.67
CA VAL A 85 -2.28 7.20 5.30
C VAL A 85 -1.73 6.53 6.55
N VAL A 86 -1.43 5.24 6.43
CA VAL A 86 -0.98 4.42 7.55
C VAL A 86 0.39 3.84 7.28
N ALA A 87 1.30 4.02 8.23
CA ALA A 87 2.57 3.31 8.27
C ALA A 87 2.50 2.30 9.40
N THR A 88 2.82 1.05 9.10
CA THR A 88 2.70 -0.05 10.08
C THR A 88 3.85 -1.02 9.96
N ARG A 89 4.18 -1.69 11.08
CA ARG A 89 5.09 -2.84 11.06
C ARG A 89 4.35 -4.14 10.82
N GLU A 90 3.03 -4.12 10.95
CA GLU A 90 2.21 -5.33 10.89
C GLU A 90 1.60 -5.53 9.49
N LYS A 91 2.27 -6.34 8.68
CA LYS A 91 1.83 -6.60 7.30
C LYS A 91 0.44 -7.22 7.21
N ARG A 92 -0.01 -7.90 8.29
CA ARG A 92 -1.33 -8.54 8.29
C ARG A 92 -2.48 -7.55 8.30
N LEU A 93 -2.22 -6.29 8.62
CA LEU A 93 -3.25 -5.26 8.53
C LEU A 93 -3.62 -4.97 7.07
N VAL A 94 -2.65 -5.06 6.16
CA VAL A 94 -2.82 -4.60 4.79
C VAL A 94 -4.00 -5.27 4.08
N PRO A 95 -4.18 -6.60 4.12
CA PRO A 95 -5.33 -7.22 3.47
C PRO A 95 -6.68 -6.89 4.10
N LYS A 96 -6.69 -6.33 5.30
CA LYS A 96 -7.92 -6.15 6.10
C LYS A 96 -8.41 -4.71 6.17
N VAL A 97 -7.68 -3.77 5.60
CA VAL A 97 -8.09 -2.36 5.58
C VAL A 97 -8.88 -2.05 4.30
N PRO A 98 -9.61 -0.92 4.24
CA PRO A 98 -10.41 -0.59 3.06
C PRO A 98 -9.56 -0.13 1.88
N ILE A 99 -8.97 -1.08 1.17
CA ILE A 99 -8.17 -0.87 -0.03
C ILE A 99 -8.64 -1.79 -1.14
N ASP A 100 -8.23 -1.50 -2.36
CA ASP A 100 -8.64 -2.26 -3.55
C ASP A 100 -7.57 -3.23 -4.02
N ALA A 101 -6.30 -2.88 -3.84
CA ALA A 101 -5.19 -3.66 -4.34
C ALA A 101 -4.02 -3.67 -3.36
N ILE A 102 -3.24 -4.73 -3.42
CA ILE A 102 -2.05 -4.90 -2.60
C ILE A 102 -0.87 -5.15 -3.52
N VAL A 103 0.22 -4.41 -3.29
CA VAL A 103 1.50 -4.66 -3.94
C VAL A 103 2.41 -5.32 -2.90
N GLU A 104 2.86 -6.54 -3.20
CA GLU A 104 3.81 -7.25 -2.33
C GLU A 104 5.21 -7.05 -2.91
N ALA A 105 6.09 -6.40 -2.16
CA ALA A 105 7.41 -5.97 -2.62
C ALA A 105 8.51 -6.31 -1.61
N THR A 106 8.32 -7.34 -0.78
CA THR A 106 9.31 -7.70 0.23
C THR A 106 10.48 -8.51 -0.32
N GLY A 107 10.28 -9.23 -1.43
CA GLY A 107 11.27 -10.17 -1.94
C GLY A 107 11.39 -11.43 -1.09
N VAL A 108 10.50 -11.67 -0.14
CA VAL A 108 10.51 -12.84 0.74
C VAL A 108 9.36 -13.76 0.35
N PRO A 109 9.63 -14.96 -0.21
CA PRO A 109 8.56 -15.82 -0.75
C PRO A 109 7.49 -16.20 0.26
N GLU A 110 7.86 -16.48 1.51
CA GLU A 110 6.90 -16.84 2.55
C GLU A 110 5.96 -15.69 2.88
N VAL A 111 6.48 -14.48 2.91
CA VAL A 111 5.66 -13.27 3.13
C VAL A 111 4.73 -13.06 1.94
N GLY A 112 5.26 -13.18 0.73
CA GLY A 112 4.46 -13.03 -0.48
C GLY A 112 3.31 -14.01 -0.54
N ALA A 113 3.57 -15.28 -0.22
CA ALA A 113 2.53 -16.31 -0.24
C ALA A 113 1.43 -16.02 0.79
N MET A 114 1.81 -15.62 2.00
CA MET A 114 0.84 -15.30 3.06
C MET A 114 -0.01 -14.09 2.69
N VAL A 115 0.63 -13.01 2.24
CA VAL A 115 -0.07 -11.78 1.86
C VAL A 115 -1.01 -12.04 0.69
N ALA A 116 -0.56 -12.82 -0.30
CA ALA A 116 -1.39 -13.15 -1.45
C ALA A 116 -2.64 -13.93 -1.02
N LEU A 117 -2.46 -14.94 -0.17
CA LEU A 117 -3.59 -15.74 0.29
C LEU A 117 -4.61 -14.89 1.07
N GLU A 118 -4.14 -14.10 2.03
CA GLU A 118 -5.01 -13.23 2.81
C GLU A 118 -5.66 -12.14 1.95
N GLY A 119 -4.92 -11.62 0.98
CA GLY A 119 -5.45 -10.63 0.05
C GLY A 119 -6.59 -11.18 -0.79
N ILE A 120 -6.42 -12.36 -1.33
CA ILE A 120 -7.45 -13.03 -2.12
C ILE A 120 -8.67 -13.33 -1.26
N GLN A 121 -8.47 -13.82 -0.04
CA GLN A 121 -9.56 -14.10 0.89
C GLN A 121 -10.35 -12.83 1.24
N ASN A 122 -9.71 -11.67 1.24
CA ASN A 122 -10.34 -10.39 1.53
C ASN A 122 -10.73 -9.63 0.25
N ARG A 123 -10.74 -10.30 -0.90
CA ARG A 123 -11.17 -9.77 -2.20
C ARG A 123 -10.34 -8.59 -2.68
N LYS A 124 -9.03 -8.60 -2.40
CA LYS A 124 -8.11 -7.59 -2.89
C LYS A 124 -7.41 -8.08 -4.16
N HIS A 125 -7.15 -7.17 -5.07
CA HIS A 125 -6.30 -7.47 -6.22
C HIS A 125 -4.85 -7.55 -5.77
N MET A 126 -4.12 -8.52 -6.30
CA MET A 126 -2.73 -8.76 -5.88
C MET A 126 -1.76 -8.47 -7.01
N VAL A 127 -0.72 -7.69 -6.70
CA VAL A 127 0.41 -7.47 -7.59
C VAL A 127 1.67 -7.92 -6.85
N MET A 128 2.34 -8.93 -7.39
CA MET A 128 3.53 -9.52 -6.76
C MET A 128 4.78 -9.01 -7.46
N LEU A 129 5.64 -8.32 -6.72
CA LEU A 129 6.93 -7.84 -7.23
C LEU A 129 8.06 -8.61 -6.53
N ASN A 130 8.13 -9.89 -6.83
CA ASN A 130 9.11 -10.78 -6.22
C ASN A 130 9.97 -11.40 -7.33
N VAL A 131 11.00 -10.68 -7.73
CA VAL A 131 11.85 -11.06 -8.85
C VAL A 131 12.59 -12.36 -8.58
N GLU A 132 13.01 -12.59 -7.35
CA GLU A 132 13.76 -13.79 -6.99
C GLU A 132 12.92 -15.06 -7.14
N THR A 133 11.62 -14.97 -6.94
CA THR A 133 10.73 -16.10 -7.13
C THR A 133 10.64 -16.50 -8.61
N ASP A 134 10.76 -15.54 -9.50
CA ASP A 134 10.66 -15.78 -10.94
C ASP A 134 11.94 -16.38 -11.54
N VAL A 135 13.06 -16.24 -10.87
CA VAL A 135 14.36 -16.72 -11.36
C VAL A 135 14.55 -18.21 -11.10
N VAL A 136 13.84 -18.76 -10.16
CA VAL A 136 13.91 -20.18 -9.81
C VAL A 136 12.94 -20.97 -10.65
#